data_409103107c17874cd5623a49aa8b43f7
#
_entry.id   409103107c17874cd5623a49aa8b43f7
#
_cell.length_a   1.000
_cell.length_b   1.000
_cell.length_c   1.000
_cell.angle_alpha   90.00
_cell.angle_beta   90.00
_cell.angle_gamma   90.00
#
_symmetry.space_group_name_H-M   'P 1'
#
loop_
_entity.id
_entity.type
_entity.pdbx_description
1 polymer ?
#
loop_
_entity_poly.entity_id
_entity_poly.type
_entity_poly.pdbx_seq_one_letter_code
_entity_poly.pdbx_strand_id
1 'polypeptide(L)'
;HRSQRNENAGGIRMGLRLLRADELDTYRVMRKTVLIDLREKEAYRQEHIYGAVNVPYEELDHYVLGVRKDTVLILYCDRGILSLRAGKKLAREGYQVAALAGGMRAYGAIRR
;
A
#
# COMPACT_ATOMS: atom_id res chain seq x y z
N HIS A 1 -2.84 18.90 21.43
CA HIS A 1 -2.75 18.63 20.99
C HIS A 1 -2.55 18.28 20.67
N ARG A 2 -2.78 18.19 20.92
CA ARG A 2 -2.68 17.64 20.40
C ARG A 2 -2.71 17.22 19.69
N SER A 3 -2.89 17.01 19.69
CA SER A 3 -2.94 16.45 18.87
C SER A 3 -2.42 16.37 18.25
N GLN A 4 -2.51 16.35 18.38
CA GLN A 4 -2.04 16.16 17.61
C GLN A 4 -1.40 15.84 17.43
N ARG A 5 -1.47 15.40 17.89
CA ARG A 5 -0.80 14.84 17.61
C ARG A 5 -0.47 14.11 17.32
N ASN A 6 -0.53 13.56 17.44
CA ASN A 6 -0.24 12.75 17.02
C ASN A 6 -0.05 12.40 16.39
N GLU A 7 -0.52 12.44 16.34
CA GLU A 7 -0.46 11.96 15.54
C GLU A 7 0.54 11.63 15.06
N ASN A 8 0.86 11.16 15.33
CA ASN A 8 1.71 10.89 14.81
C ASN A 8 2.40 10.04 14.91
N ALA A 9 1.94 9.75 15.40
CA ALA A 9 2.76 8.71 15.92
C ALA A 9 2.97 7.61 14.95
N GLY A 10 4.10 6.95 15.06
CA GLY A 10 4.42 5.83 14.22
C GLY A 10 4.32 6.16 12.76
N GLY A 11 3.86 5.22 11.95
CA GLY A 11 3.77 5.40 10.51
C GLY A 11 2.49 6.00 10.04
N ILE A 12 1.75 6.67 10.92
CA ILE A 12 0.41 7.13 10.56
C ILE A 12 0.36 8.59 10.18
N ARG A 13 1.47 9.20 9.98
CA ARG A 13 1.46 10.59 9.59
C ARG A 13 0.94 10.78 8.22
N MET A 14 0.12 11.79 8.04
CA MET A 14 -0.38 12.21 6.73
C MET A 14 -1.07 11.09 5.99
N GLY A 15 -1.66 10.14 6.74
CA GLY A 15 -2.40 9.07 6.11
C GLY A 15 -1.57 7.88 5.64
N LEU A 16 -0.27 7.88 5.88
CA LEU A 16 0.58 6.76 5.49
C LEU A 16 0.84 5.83 6.66
N ARG A 17 0.66 4.54 6.43
CA ARG A 17 0.96 3.51 7.40
C ARG A 17 1.92 2.49 6.77
N LEU A 18 2.93 2.08 7.52
CA LEU A 18 3.75 0.95 7.10
C LEU A 18 3.13 -0.32 7.65
N LEU A 19 2.90 -1.28 6.77
CA LEU A 19 2.17 -2.49 7.10
C LEU A 19 3.11 -3.68 6.98
N ARG A 20 3.19 -4.50 8.04
CA ARG A 20 4.00 -5.70 7.96
C ARG A 20 3.27 -6.77 7.15
N ALA A 21 4.05 -7.66 6.53
CA ALA A 21 3.48 -8.71 5.72
C ALA A 21 2.49 -9.57 6.50
N ASP A 22 2.77 -9.83 7.78
CA ASP A 22 1.91 -10.68 8.59
C ASP A 22 0.63 -9.97 9.06
N GLU A 23 0.52 -8.66 8.83
CA GLU A 23 -0.69 -7.91 9.17
C GLU A 23 -1.63 -7.76 8.00
N LEU A 24 -1.16 -8.03 6.79
CA LEU A 24 -1.89 -7.66 5.57
C LEU A 24 -3.30 -8.22 5.52
N ASP A 25 -3.42 -9.52 5.74
CA ASP A 25 -4.71 -10.17 5.56
C ASP A 25 -5.77 -9.63 6.52
N THR A 26 -5.38 -9.45 7.78
CA THR A 26 -6.29 -8.88 8.76
C THR A 26 -6.65 -7.43 8.44
N TYR A 27 -5.65 -6.67 8.06
CA TYR A 27 -5.84 -5.25 7.74
C TYR A 27 -6.85 -5.08 6.61
N ARG A 28 -6.76 -5.93 5.58
CA ARG A 28 -7.63 -5.82 4.40
C ARG A 28 -9.10 -6.05 4.74
N VAL A 29 -9.39 -6.97 5.64
CA VAL A 29 -10.78 -7.31 5.91
C VAL A 29 -11.45 -6.33 6.87
N MET A 30 -10.66 -5.51 7.55
CA MET A 30 -11.21 -4.60 8.54
C MET A 30 -11.47 -3.20 8.02
N ARG A 31 -11.17 -2.96 6.75
CA ARG A 31 -11.30 -1.64 6.17
C ARG A 31 -11.71 -1.75 4.72
N LYS A 32 -12.20 -0.64 4.19
CA LYS A 32 -12.48 -0.54 2.77
C LYS A 32 -11.14 -0.28 2.08
N THR A 33 -10.65 -1.25 1.35
CA THR A 33 -9.30 -1.19 0.78
C THR A 33 -9.26 -1.60 -0.67
N VAL A 34 -8.21 -1.19 -1.36
CA VAL A 34 -7.84 -1.76 -2.64
C VAL A 34 -6.35 -2.10 -2.54
N LEU A 35 -5.99 -3.31 -2.91
CA LEU A 35 -4.61 -3.79 -2.86
C LEU A 35 -4.01 -3.66 -4.24
N ILE A 36 -2.91 -2.92 -4.36
CA ILE A 36 -2.33 -2.56 -5.63
C ILE A 36 -0.90 -3.07 -5.73
N ASP A 37 -0.65 -3.86 -6.77
CA ASP A 37 0.67 -4.38 -7.10
C ASP A 37 1.30 -3.42 -8.10
N LEU A 38 2.39 -2.76 -7.71
CA LEU A 38 3.06 -1.74 -8.51
C LEU A 38 4.12 -2.30 -9.44
N ARG A 39 4.28 -3.62 -9.48
CA ARG A 39 5.32 -4.23 -10.29
C ARG A 39 4.91 -4.29 -11.76
N GLU A 40 5.86 -4.68 -12.59
CA GLU A 40 5.59 -4.87 -14.01
C GLU A 40 4.56 -5.97 -14.20
N LYS A 41 3.82 -5.87 -15.29
CA LYS A 41 2.75 -6.81 -15.58
C LYS A 41 3.21 -8.26 -15.58
N GLU A 42 4.42 -8.51 -16.06
CA GLU A 42 4.91 -9.88 -16.11
C GLU A 42 5.14 -10.48 -14.75
N ALA A 43 5.69 -9.69 -13.82
CA ALA A 43 5.87 -10.16 -12.46
C ALA A 43 4.54 -10.48 -11.82
N TYR A 44 3.57 -9.61 -12.02
CA TYR A 44 2.22 -9.80 -11.50
C TYR A 44 1.60 -11.11 -12.03
N ARG A 45 1.76 -11.36 -13.32
CA ARG A 45 1.18 -12.57 -13.91
C ARG A 45 1.79 -13.84 -13.38
N GLN A 46 3.07 -13.80 -13.05
CA GLN A 46 3.73 -14.99 -12.52
C GLN A 46 3.26 -15.31 -11.12
N GLU A 47 3.10 -14.28 -10.30
CA GLU A 47 2.66 -14.48 -8.93
C GLU A 47 2.28 -13.13 -8.35
N HIS A 48 1.15 -13.06 -7.66
CA HIS A 48 0.77 -11.83 -6.96
C HIS A 48 -0.07 -12.20 -5.75
N ILE A 49 -0.27 -11.24 -4.87
CA ILE A 49 -1.07 -11.45 -3.68
C ILE A 49 -2.53 -11.52 -4.09
N TYR A 50 -3.24 -12.51 -3.58
CA TYR A 50 -4.64 -12.72 -3.93
C TYR A 50 -5.47 -11.46 -3.75
N GLY A 51 -6.23 -11.12 -4.77
CA GLY A 51 -7.08 -9.95 -4.73
C GLY A 51 -6.41 -8.65 -5.17
N ALA A 52 -5.11 -8.68 -5.44
CA ALA A 52 -4.41 -7.47 -5.87
C ALA A 52 -4.75 -7.13 -7.31
N VAL A 53 -4.85 -5.83 -7.60
CA VAL A 53 -4.92 -5.35 -8.97
C VAL A 53 -3.53 -4.87 -9.36
N ASN A 54 -3.19 -5.04 -10.62
CA ASN A 54 -1.88 -4.63 -11.11
C ASN A 54 -1.96 -3.21 -11.70
N VAL A 55 -1.28 -2.29 -11.07
CA VAL A 55 -1.14 -0.92 -11.57
C VAL A 55 0.34 -0.60 -11.52
N PRO A 56 1.06 -0.77 -12.63
CA PRO A 56 2.49 -0.47 -12.65
C PRO A 56 2.76 0.92 -12.09
N TYR A 57 3.90 1.06 -11.45
CA TYR A 57 4.25 2.27 -10.72
C TYR A 57 3.97 3.56 -11.51
N GLU A 58 4.35 3.57 -12.78
CA GLU A 58 4.20 4.79 -13.60
C GLU A 58 2.75 5.10 -13.96
N GLU A 59 1.82 4.17 -13.74
CA GLU A 59 0.42 4.39 -14.04
C GLU A 59 -0.40 4.75 -12.80
N LEU A 60 0.23 4.74 -11.64
CA LEU A 60 -0.48 4.88 -10.38
C LEU A 60 -1.19 6.23 -10.23
N ASP A 61 -0.52 7.31 -10.63
CA ASP A 61 -1.09 8.65 -10.46
C ASP A 61 -2.42 8.77 -11.21
N HIS A 62 -2.49 8.16 -12.39
CA HIS A 62 -3.73 8.20 -13.16
C HIS A 62 -4.79 7.30 -12.53
N TYR A 63 -4.39 6.11 -12.12
CA TYR A 63 -5.32 5.15 -11.56
C TYR A 63 -6.06 5.69 -10.34
N VAL A 64 -5.34 6.36 -9.43
CA VAL A 64 -5.96 6.79 -8.18
C VAL A 64 -6.96 7.90 -8.36
N LEU A 65 -6.98 8.57 -9.51
CA LEU A 65 -8.00 9.59 -9.77
C LEU A 65 -9.40 9.02 -9.70
N GLY A 66 -9.55 7.73 -9.96
CA GLY A 66 -10.86 7.07 -9.90
C GLY A 66 -11.18 6.44 -8.56
N VAL A 67 -10.31 6.61 -7.57
CA VAL A 67 -10.50 5.96 -6.27
C VAL A 67 -10.99 7.00 -5.25
N ARG A 68 -12.00 6.61 -4.48
CA ARG A 68 -12.55 7.51 -3.46
C ARG A 68 -11.55 7.70 -2.32
N LYS A 69 -11.53 8.90 -1.78
CA LYS A 69 -10.58 9.21 -0.70
C LYS A 69 -10.85 8.44 0.60
N ASP A 70 -12.03 7.85 0.72
CA ASP A 70 -12.36 7.06 1.90
C ASP A 70 -11.88 5.60 1.79
N THR A 71 -11.28 5.25 0.67
CA THR A 71 -10.73 3.91 0.46
C THR A 71 -9.24 3.94 0.76
N VAL A 72 -8.77 2.94 1.50
CA VAL A 72 -7.35 2.83 1.79
C VAL A 72 -6.63 2.15 0.63
N LEU A 73 -5.61 2.80 0.12
CA LEU A 73 -4.77 2.24 -0.95
C LEU A 73 -3.67 1.44 -0.28
N ILE A 74 -3.65 0.12 -0.49
CA ILE A 74 -2.56 -0.70 0.02
C ILE A 74 -1.63 -0.98 -1.15
N LEU A 75 -0.42 -0.46 -1.08
CA LEU A 75 0.54 -0.54 -2.18
C LEU A 75 1.63 -1.55 -1.87
N TYR A 76 2.03 -2.34 -2.87
CA TYR A 76 3.22 -3.13 -2.69
C TYR A 76 3.99 -3.25 -4.00
N CYS A 77 5.28 -3.50 -3.87
CA CYS A 77 6.16 -3.77 -4.98
C CYS A 77 6.99 -4.98 -4.60
N ASP A 78 8.15 -5.15 -5.21
CA ASP A 78 8.95 -6.34 -4.91
C ASP A 78 9.57 -6.30 -3.53
N ARG A 79 10.22 -5.19 -3.18
CA ARG A 79 10.98 -5.07 -1.91
C ARG A 79 10.50 -3.95 -0.99
N GLY A 80 9.51 -3.20 -1.41
CA GLY A 80 8.94 -2.15 -0.56
C GLY A 80 9.46 -0.75 -0.82
N ILE A 81 10.43 -0.57 -1.69
CA ILE A 81 11.03 0.76 -1.93
C ILE A 81 10.10 1.65 -2.74
N LEU A 82 9.62 1.15 -3.88
CA LEU A 82 8.74 1.95 -4.73
C LEU A 82 7.40 2.22 -4.05
N SER A 83 6.87 1.22 -3.35
CA SER A 83 5.59 1.39 -2.69
C SER A 83 5.67 2.42 -1.57
N LEU A 84 6.80 2.48 -0.86
CA LEU A 84 6.96 3.49 0.17
C LEU A 84 7.03 4.89 -0.45
N ARG A 85 7.78 5.02 -1.55
CA ARG A 85 7.90 6.30 -2.24
C ARG A 85 6.54 6.78 -2.75
N ALA A 86 5.82 5.89 -3.40
CA ALA A 86 4.49 6.22 -3.92
C ALA A 86 3.53 6.54 -2.78
N GLY A 87 3.63 5.80 -1.69
CA GLY A 87 2.76 6.02 -0.53
C GLY A 87 2.95 7.40 0.08
N LYS A 88 4.20 7.84 0.19
CA LYS A 88 4.47 9.16 0.73
C LYS A 88 3.86 10.26 -0.15
N LYS A 89 3.98 10.10 -1.46
CA LYS A 89 3.44 11.08 -2.38
C LYS A 89 1.92 11.14 -2.30
N LEU A 90 1.28 9.98 -2.34
CA LEU A 90 -0.18 9.94 -2.30
C LEU A 90 -0.75 10.40 -0.97
N ALA A 91 -0.06 10.11 0.13
CA ALA A 91 -0.52 10.58 1.43
C ALA A 91 -0.52 12.10 1.47
N ARG A 92 0.51 12.73 0.88
CA ARG A 92 0.55 14.18 0.81
C ARG A 92 -0.59 14.75 -0.04
N GLU A 93 -1.12 13.93 -0.94
CA GLU A 93 -2.23 14.35 -1.80
C GLU A 93 -3.59 14.04 -1.19
N GLY A 94 -3.61 13.57 0.05
CA GLY A 94 -4.87 13.38 0.78
C GLY A 94 -5.42 11.97 0.78
N TYR A 95 -4.73 11.02 0.19
CA TYR A 95 -5.18 9.62 0.20
C TYR A 95 -4.75 8.93 1.49
N GLN A 96 -5.54 7.94 1.90
CA GLN A 96 -5.14 7.05 2.98
C GLN A 96 -4.38 5.91 2.35
N VAL A 97 -3.16 5.69 2.79
CA VAL A 97 -2.28 4.73 2.13
C VAL A 97 -1.59 3.84 3.15
N ALA A 98 -1.47 2.57 2.81
CA ALA A 98 -0.64 1.63 3.55
C ALA A 98 0.37 1.06 2.57
N ALA A 99 1.63 1.01 2.95
CA ALA A 99 2.69 0.44 2.12
C ALA A 99 3.19 -0.83 2.78
N LEU A 100 3.23 -1.91 2.02
CA LEU A 100 3.63 -3.22 2.54
C LEU A 100 5.14 -3.27 2.69
N ALA A 101 5.60 -3.30 3.93
CA ALA A 101 7.02 -3.34 4.23
C ALA A 101 7.62 -4.63 3.68
N GLY A 102 8.73 -4.50 2.95
CA GLY A 102 9.40 -5.64 2.34
C GLY A 102 8.72 -6.20 1.11
N GLY A 103 7.55 -5.69 0.77
CA GLY A 103 6.86 -6.02 -0.46
C GLY A 103 6.53 -7.49 -0.64
N MET A 104 6.47 -7.89 -1.91
CA MET A 104 6.15 -9.28 -2.26
C MET A 104 7.14 -10.27 -1.66
N ARG A 105 8.40 -9.88 -1.56
CA ARG A 105 9.41 -10.78 -0.99
C ARG A 105 9.09 -11.14 0.45
N ALA A 106 8.74 -10.15 1.27
CA ALA A 106 8.41 -10.40 2.66
C ALA A 106 7.13 -11.22 2.77
N TYR A 107 6.14 -10.89 1.96
CA TYR A 107 4.87 -11.61 1.98
C TYR A 107 5.07 -13.07 1.57
N GLY A 108 5.84 -13.30 0.51
CA GLY A 108 6.11 -14.66 0.05
C GLY A 108 6.85 -15.49 1.08
N ALA A 109 7.74 -14.86 1.85
CA ALA A 109 8.52 -15.57 2.85
C ALA A 109 7.65 -16.14 3.97
N ILE A 110 6.61 -15.41 4.37
CA ILE A 110 5.75 -15.89 5.47
C ILE A 110 4.70 -16.88 4.99
N ARG A 111 4.54 -17.03 3.67
CA ARG A 111 3.53 -17.94 3.12
C ARG A 111 4.10 -19.31 2.77
N ARG A 112 5.40 -19.53 2.95
CA ARG A 112 6.06 -20.78 2.62
C ARG A 112 6.15 -21.77 3.74
#